data_0f19b9eb4774daa99c21eece7273455e
#
_entry.id   0f19b9eb4774daa99c21eece7273455e
#
_cell.length_a   1.000
_cell.length_b   1.000
_cell.length_c   1.000
_cell.angle_alpha   90.00
_cell.angle_beta   90.00
_cell.angle_gamma   90.00
#
_symmetry.space_group_name_H-M   'P 1'
#
loop_
_entity.id
_entity.type
_entity.pdbx_description
1 polymer ?
#
loop_
_entity_poly.entity_id
_entity_poly.type
_entity_poly.pdbx_seq_one_letter_code
_entity_poly.pdbx_strand_id
1 'polypeptide(L)'
;MASELRVDKIIPTSGVPTGGGGGIIQVKQTVLTSHQSRSGGGAATRYNISGFNVSITPKFSTSKILVRYVANVSQSSADGNGLLRLIKDASVISDYVGSDGTVANGSNFIRLNSHWELGSFSGEYLDTAGGTSAITYQLQWSMESG
;
A
#
# COMPACT_ATOMS: atom_id res chain seq x y z
N MET A 1 50.77 0.29 -10.15
CA MET A 1 49.86 1.46 -10.27
C MET A 1 48.43 0.92 -10.35
N ALA A 2 47.52 1.40 -9.51
CA ALA A 2 46.10 1.06 -9.61
C ALA A 2 45.50 1.91 -10.74
N SER A 3 44.78 1.30 -11.67
CA SER A 3 44.03 2.01 -12.70
C SER A 3 42.65 2.35 -12.19
N GLU A 4 42.26 3.61 -12.24
CA GLU A 4 40.94 4.11 -11.87
C GLU A 4 40.17 4.46 -13.14
N LEU A 5 38.96 3.90 -13.30
CA LEU A 5 38.03 4.28 -14.34
C LEU A 5 36.98 5.25 -13.75
N ARG A 6 36.96 6.49 -14.22
CA ARG A 6 35.94 7.48 -13.88
C ARG A 6 34.93 7.58 -15.02
N VAL A 7 33.68 7.33 -14.75
CA VAL A 7 32.59 7.41 -15.71
C VAL A 7 31.42 8.20 -15.12
N ASP A 8 30.80 9.04 -15.93
CA ASP A 8 29.65 9.86 -15.51
C ASP A 8 28.39 9.02 -15.35
N LYS A 9 28.30 7.89 -16.06
CA LYS A 9 27.14 7.02 -16.03
C LYS A 9 27.49 5.59 -16.41
N ILE A 10 27.03 4.63 -15.62
CA ILE A 10 27.08 3.21 -15.94
C ILE A 10 25.67 2.77 -16.28
N ILE A 11 25.43 2.41 -17.54
CA ILE A 11 24.16 1.85 -18.02
C ILE A 11 24.40 0.39 -18.30
N PRO A 12 23.85 -0.55 -17.50
CA PRO A 12 23.96 -1.96 -17.82
C PRO A 12 23.15 -2.27 -19.08
N THR A 13 23.67 -3.06 -19.97
CA THR A 13 22.95 -3.56 -21.16
C THR A 13 21.84 -4.53 -20.79
N SER A 14 21.95 -5.14 -19.62
CA SER A 14 20.90 -5.97 -19.01
C SER A 14 21.11 -6.04 -17.49
N GLY A 15 20.01 -5.99 -16.74
CA GLY A 15 20.06 -6.15 -15.28
C GLY A 15 20.20 -4.84 -14.49
N VAL A 16 20.50 -4.98 -13.21
CA VAL A 16 20.66 -3.89 -12.25
C VAL A 16 22.13 -3.47 -12.19
N PRO A 17 22.48 -2.17 -12.03
CA PRO A 17 23.84 -1.76 -11.80
C PRO A 17 24.45 -2.53 -10.63
N THR A 18 25.58 -3.20 -10.86
CA THR A 18 26.36 -3.86 -9.82
C THR A 18 27.36 -2.89 -9.23
N GLY A 19 27.44 -2.80 -7.90
CA GLY A 19 28.44 -2.01 -7.19
C GLY A 19 28.00 -0.65 -6.66
N GLY A 20 26.78 -0.22 -6.93
CA GLY A 20 26.19 0.97 -6.29
C GLY A 20 25.32 0.53 -5.12
N GLY A 21 25.57 1.03 -3.91
CA GLY A 21 24.73 0.75 -2.75
C GLY A 21 23.27 1.16 -3.01
N GLY A 22 22.38 0.19 -3.17
CA GLY A 22 20.97 0.30 -2.90
C GLY A 22 20.14 1.36 -3.63
N GLY A 23 20.23 1.48 -4.95
CA GLY A 23 19.36 2.37 -5.72
C GLY A 23 17.95 1.79 -5.92
N ILE A 24 16.98 2.67 -6.17
CA ILE A 24 15.64 2.26 -6.63
C ILE A 24 15.75 1.68 -8.03
N ILE A 25 15.44 0.41 -8.18
CA ILE A 25 15.59 -0.32 -9.45
C ILE A 25 14.28 -0.43 -10.24
N GLN A 26 13.15 -0.21 -9.57
CA GLN A 26 11.82 -0.25 -10.18
C GLN A 26 10.83 0.61 -9.39
N VAL A 27 9.98 1.32 -10.11
CA VAL A 27 8.82 2.03 -9.56
C VAL A 27 7.58 1.60 -10.32
N LYS A 28 6.52 1.30 -9.59
CA LYS A 28 5.18 1.04 -10.12
C LYS A 28 4.19 1.93 -9.38
N GLN A 29 3.23 2.46 -10.11
CA GLN A 29 2.22 3.34 -9.55
C GLN A 29 0.85 3.02 -10.15
N THR A 30 -0.18 3.13 -9.33
CA THR A 30 -1.58 3.14 -9.76
C THR A 30 -2.24 4.37 -9.15
N VAL A 31 -3.01 5.07 -9.96
CA VAL A 31 -3.81 6.22 -9.54
C VAL A 31 -5.27 5.89 -9.81
N LEU A 32 -6.08 5.89 -8.75
CA LEU A 32 -7.52 5.73 -8.87
C LEU A 32 -8.17 7.11 -9.06
N THR A 33 -8.71 7.35 -10.25
CA THR A 33 -9.35 8.62 -10.62
C THR A 33 -10.87 8.57 -10.56
N SER A 34 -11.43 7.37 -10.42
CA SER A 34 -12.88 7.18 -10.31
C SER A 34 -13.33 7.08 -8.86
N HIS A 35 -14.48 7.68 -8.57
CA HIS A 35 -15.12 7.54 -7.27
C HIS A 35 -15.53 6.07 -7.05
N GLN A 36 -15.24 5.58 -5.85
CA GLN A 36 -15.71 4.27 -5.37
C GLN A 36 -16.63 4.51 -4.18
N SER A 37 -17.76 3.82 -4.16
CA SER A 37 -18.68 3.87 -3.04
C SER A 37 -19.02 2.49 -2.53
N ARG A 38 -19.30 2.39 -1.26
CA ARG A 38 -19.74 1.15 -0.61
C ARG A 38 -20.77 1.48 0.46
N SER A 39 -21.83 0.71 0.50
CA SER A 39 -22.84 0.74 1.57
C SER A 39 -22.86 -0.59 2.30
N GLY A 40 -23.11 -0.55 3.60
CA GLY A 40 -23.23 -1.73 4.46
C GLY A 40 -21.90 -2.43 4.77
N GLY A 41 -21.92 -3.31 5.73
CA GLY A 41 -20.79 -4.07 6.25
C GLY A 41 -20.29 -3.48 7.57
N GLY A 42 -20.08 -4.33 8.57
CA GLY A 42 -19.42 -3.93 9.81
C GLY A 42 -17.90 -3.93 9.69
N ALA A 43 -17.21 -3.50 10.74
CA ALA A 43 -15.75 -3.43 10.80
C ALA A 43 -15.02 -4.73 10.43
N ALA A 44 -15.67 -5.89 10.65
CA ALA A 44 -15.08 -7.19 10.33
C ALA A 44 -15.08 -7.51 8.83
N THR A 45 -15.90 -6.82 8.01
CA THR A 45 -16.01 -7.12 6.58
C THR A 45 -15.12 -6.19 5.78
N ARG A 46 -14.13 -6.76 5.09
CA ARG A 46 -13.15 -6.03 4.28
C ARG A 46 -13.47 -6.20 2.79
N TYR A 47 -13.42 -5.09 2.06
CA TYR A 47 -13.71 -5.06 0.63
C TYR A 47 -12.52 -4.47 -0.13
N ASN A 48 -12.19 -5.07 -1.26
CA ASN A 48 -11.19 -4.50 -2.16
C ASN A 48 -11.67 -3.14 -2.69
N ILE A 49 -10.77 -2.16 -2.67
CA ILE A 49 -10.99 -0.92 -3.40
C ILE A 49 -10.66 -1.23 -4.86
N SER A 50 -11.69 -1.35 -5.70
CA SER A 50 -11.54 -1.78 -7.09
C SER A 50 -10.61 -0.83 -7.86
N GLY A 51 -9.62 -1.40 -8.56
CA GLY A 51 -8.63 -0.63 -9.31
C GLY A 51 -7.55 0.05 -8.46
N PHE A 52 -7.60 -0.06 -7.13
CA PHE A 52 -6.56 0.51 -6.26
C PHE A 52 -5.58 -0.58 -5.83
N ASN A 53 -4.95 -1.17 -6.81
CA ASN A 53 -3.91 -2.18 -6.65
C ASN A 53 -2.72 -1.88 -7.58
N VAL A 54 -1.58 -2.46 -7.26
CA VAL A 54 -0.38 -2.34 -8.07
C VAL A 54 0.37 -3.67 -8.05
N SER A 55 0.85 -4.10 -9.22
CA SER A 55 1.68 -5.29 -9.35
C SER A 55 3.11 -4.93 -9.70
N ILE A 56 4.04 -5.60 -9.05
CA ILE A 56 5.48 -5.45 -9.25
C ILE A 56 6.13 -6.83 -9.37
N THR A 57 7.08 -6.98 -10.28
CA THR A 57 7.87 -8.22 -10.43
C THR A 57 9.28 -7.95 -9.92
N PRO A 58 9.64 -8.45 -8.73
CA PRO A 58 10.96 -8.18 -8.15
C PRO A 58 12.08 -8.82 -8.97
N LYS A 59 13.23 -8.18 -9.02
CA LYS A 59 14.44 -8.74 -9.65
C LYS A 59 15.10 -9.81 -8.80
N PHE A 60 15.01 -9.68 -7.47
CA PHE A 60 15.64 -10.59 -6.51
C PHE A 60 14.66 -10.92 -5.39
N SER A 61 14.73 -12.13 -4.87
CA SER A 61 13.92 -12.56 -3.72
C SER A 61 14.17 -11.73 -2.45
N THR A 62 15.36 -11.14 -2.35
CA THR A 62 15.77 -10.27 -1.24
C THR A 62 15.43 -8.80 -1.46
N SER A 63 14.83 -8.44 -2.62
CA SER A 63 14.44 -7.06 -2.91
C SER A 63 13.53 -6.51 -1.83
N LYS A 64 13.79 -5.28 -1.41
CA LYS A 64 12.90 -4.52 -0.53
C LYS A 64 11.92 -3.74 -1.39
N ILE A 65 10.65 -3.76 -1.00
CA ILE A 65 9.56 -3.09 -1.70
C ILE A 65 8.91 -2.11 -0.72
N LEU A 66 9.08 -0.83 -0.99
CA LEU A 66 8.38 0.20 -0.23
C LEU A 66 7.02 0.44 -0.88
N VAL A 67 5.96 0.05 -0.19
CA VAL A 67 4.58 0.33 -0.58
C VAL A 67 4.14 1.61 0.11
N ARG A 68 3.72 2.60 -0.67
CA ARG A 68 3.16 3.86 -0.15
C ARG A 68 1.80 4.10 -0.77
N TYR A 69 0.87 4.60 0.03
CA TYR A 69 -0.46 4.92 -0.46
C TYR A 69 -1.01 6.19 0.20
N VAL A 70 -1.88 6.87 -0.53
CA VAL A 70 -2.72 7.96 -0.04
C VAL A 70 -4.12 7.73 -0.58
N ALA A 71 -5.13 7.80 0.26
CA ALA A 71 -6.52 7.66 -0.12
C ALA A 71 -7.37 8.70 0.61
N ASN A 72 -8.15 9.46 -0.13
CA ASN A 72 -9.14 10.37 0.42
C ASN A 72 -10.49 9.66 0.49
N VAL A 73 -11.13 9.73 1.64
CA VAL A 73 -12.42 9.08 1.90
C VAL A 73 -13.40 10.04 2.52
N SER A 74 -14.67 9.82 2.26
CA SER A 74 -15.75 10.50 2.93
C SER A 74 -16.87 9.51 3.22
N GLN A 75 -17.77 9.85 4.12
CA GLN A 75 -18.96 9.05 4.39
C GLN A 75 -20.22 9.89 4.28
N SER A 76 -21.35 9.23 4.03
CA SER A 76 -22.65 9.86 3.89
C SER A 76 -23.47 9.88 5.18
N SER A 77 -22.96 9.30 6.27
CA SER A 77 -23.60 9.30 7.59
C SER A 77 -22.64 9.84 8.64
N ALA A 78 -23.15 10.43 9.71
CA ALA A 78 -22.32 10.84 10.83
C ALA A 78 -21.83 9.65 11.66
N ASP A 79 -20.76 9.85 12.42
CA ASP A 79 -20.23 8.89 13.40
C ASP A 79 -19.84 7.53 12.83
N GLY A 80 -19.15 7.51 11.71
CA GLY A 80 -18.59 6.29 11.14
C GLY A 80 -17.07 6.22 11.23
N ASN A 81 -16.57 5.00 11.30
CA ASN A 81 -15.15 4.71 11.30
C ASN A 81 -14.76 4.10 9.96
N GLY A 82 -13.81 4.73 9.27
CA GLY A 82 -13.18 4.17 8.10
C GLY A 82 -11.90 3.42 8.47
N LEU A 83 -11.69 2.26 7.88
CA LEU A 83 -10.55 1.41 8.11
C LEU A 83 -9.93 1.01 6.79
N LEU A 84 -8.62 1.08 6.69
CA LEU A 84 -7.86 0.54 5.56
C LEU A 84 -6.90 -0.56 6.01
N ARG A 85 -6.71 -1.53 5.14
CA ARG A 85 -5.62 -2.51 5.28
C ARG A 85 -4.94 -2.77 3.95
N LEU A 86 -3.67 -3.16 4.03
CA LEU A 86 -2.87 -3.54 2.88
C LEU A 86 -2.76 -5.06 2.83
N ILE A 87 -3.01 -5.63 1.66
CA ILE A 87 -2.81 -7.06 1.39
C ILE A 87 -1.76 -7.26 0.29
N LYS A 88 -1.05 -8.37 0.37
CA LYS A 88 -0.11 -8.88 -0.60
C LYS A 88 -0.59 -10.24 -1.08
N ASP A 89 -0.90 -10.38 -2.37
CA ASP A 89 -1.37 -11.63 -2.97
C ASP A 89 -2.48 -12.32 -2.16
N ALA A 90 -3.50 -11.55 -1.75
CA ALA A 90 -4.59 -11.94 -0.86
C ALA A 90 -4.23 -12.18 0.63
N SER A 91 -2.96 -12.11 1.01
CA SER A 91 -2.53 -12.20 2.40
C SER A 91 -2.44 -10.82 3.05
N VAL A 92 -2.96 -10.68 4.26
CA VAL A 92 -2.87 -9.42 5.03
C VAL A 92 -1.43 -9.20 5.47
N ILE A 93 -0.85 -8.05 5.12
CA ILE A 93 0.50 -7.65 5.55
C ILE A 93 0.51 -6.43 6.45
N SER A 94 -0.55 -5.62 6.40
CA SER A 94 -0.77 -4.52 7.33
C SER A 94 -2.26 -4.43 7.59
N ASP A 95 -2.67 -4.85 8.75
CA ASP A 95 -4.06 -4.75 9.23
C ASP A 95 -4.15 -3.84 10.44
N TYR A 96 -5.37 -3.48 10.70
CA TYR A 96 -5.73 -2.55 11.72
C TYR A 96 -6.83 -3.12 12.59
N VAL A 97 -6.60 -4.23 13.24
CA VAL A 97 -7.53 -4.87 14.17
C VAL A 97 -6.85 -5.03 15.52
N GLY A 98 -7.46 -4.56 16.58
CA GLY A 98 -7.04 -4.90 17.92
C GLY A 98 -7.11 -6.40 18.18
N SER A 99 -6.40 -6.86 19.16
CA SER A 99 -6.30 -8.27 19.52
C SER A 99 -7.65 -8.93 19.93
N ASP A 100 -8.64 -8.12 20.18
CA ASP A 100 -10.00 -8.51 20.56
C ASP A 100 -11.02 -8.42 19.39
N GLY A 101 -10.54 -8.12 18.18
CA GLY A 101 -11.41 -7.92 17.03
C GLY A 101 -12.10 -6.55 16.98
N THR A 102 -11.88 -5.71 17.97
CA THR A 102 -12.35 -4.33 17.97
C THR A 102 -11.37 -3.43 17.23
N VAL A 103 -11.88 -2.29 16.77
CA VAL A 103 -11.06 -1.28 16.11
C VAL A 103 -10.11 -0.67 17.12
N ALA A 104 -8.83 -0.99 17.03
CA ALA A 104 -7.81 -0.35 17.85
C ALA A 104 -7.28 0.91 17.16
N ASN A 105 -6.91 1.90 17.93
CA ASN A 105 -6.36 3.17 17.47
C ASN A 105 -5.01 3.01 16.78
N GLY A 106 -4.90 3.05 15.50
CA GLY A 106 -3.68 2.95 14.76
C GLY A 106 -3.67 3.74 13.45
N SER A 107 -2.68 3.44 12.63
CA SER A 107 -2.31 4.27 11.50
C SER A 107 -3.26 4.24 10.31
N ASN A 108 -4.16 3.28 10.26
CA ASN A 108 -5.08 3.08 9.13
C ASN A 108 -6.55 3.26 9.52
N PHE A 109 -6.79 4.05 10.53
CA PHE A 109 -8.11 4.34 11.06
C PHE A 109 -8.42 5.83 10.90
N ILE A 110 -9.64 6.15 10.50
CA ILE A 110 -10.16 7.51 10.50
C ILE A 110 -11.58 7.53 11.03
N ARG A 111 -11.85 8.45 11.93
CA ARG A 111 -13.20 8.73 12.38
C ARG A 111 -13.73 9.94 11.62
N LEU A 112 -14.91 9.79 11.04
CA LEU A 112 -15.63 10.85 10.37
C LEU A 112 -16.86 11.18 11.22
N ASN A 113 -16.91 12.39 11.77
CA ASN A 113 -17.92 12.78 12.75
C ASN A 113 -19.11 13.48 12.11
N SER A 114 -19.01 13.86 10.85
CA SER A 114 -20.03 14.61 10.14
C SER A 114 -20.36 13.99 8.79
N HIS A 115 -21.57 14.25 8.30
CA HIS A 115 -21.94 13.97 6.92
C HIS A 115 -20.99 14.68 5.96
N TRP A 116 -20.47 13.93 4.96
CA TRP A 116 -19.60 14.45 3.91
C TRP A 116 -18.26 15.01 4.39
N GLU A 117 -17.88 14.68 5.61
CA GLU A 117 -16.53 14.98 6.07
C GLU A 117 -15.51 14.21 5.20
N LEU A 118 -14.46 14.93 4.79
CA LEU A 118 -13.37 14.35 4.02
C LEU A 118 -12.21 14.01 4.95
N GLY A 119 -11.80 12.76 4.94
CA GLY A 119 -10.61 12.29 5.62
C GLY A 119 -9.56 11.77 4.65
N SER A 120 -8.31 11.79 5.05
CA SER A 120 -7.20 11.27 4.27
C SER A 120 -6.48 10.17 5.02
N PHE A 121 -6.34 9.02 4.39
CA PHE A 121 -5.43 7.96 4.82
C PHE A 121 -4.11 8.06 4.07
N SER A 122 -3.02 7.96 4.79
CA SER A 122 -1.72 7.76 4.19
C SER A 122 -0.97 6.69 4.97
N GLY A 123 -0.21 5.87 4.29
CA GLY A 123 0.59 4.85 4.94
C GLY A 123 1.72 4.37 4.07
N GLU A 124 2.67 3.74 4.72
CA GLU A 124 3.77 3.07 4.04
C GLU A 124 4.12 1.77 4.76
N TYR A 125 4.58 0.82 3.99
CA TYR A 125 5.00 -0.50 4.45
C TYR A 125 6.21 -0.96 3.67
N LEU A 126 7.26 -1.37 4.38
CA LEU A 126 8.47 -1.93 3.78
C LEU A 126 8.39 -3.45 3.82
N ASP A 127 8.17 -4.05 2.67
CA ASP A 127 8.09 -5.50 2.48
C ASP A 127 9.39 -6.09 1.94
N THR A 128 9.52 -7.40 2.09
CA THR A 128 10.55 -8.20 1.41
C THR A 128 9.88 -9.06 0.35
N ALA A 129 10.40 -9.05 -0.86
CA ALA A 129 9.79 -9.74 -1.99
C ALA A 129 9.55 -11.23 -1.71
N GLY A 130 10.53 -11.94 -1.14
CA GLY A 130 10.46 -13.37 -0.88
C GLY A 130 10.58 -14.26 -2.11
N GLY A 131 10.45 -13.68 -3.32
CA GLY A 131 10.51 -14.38 -4.60
C GLY A 131 10.74 -13.40 -5.75
N THR A 132 10.74 -13.93 -6.98
CA THR A 132 10.87 -13.16 -8.23
C THR A 132 9.60 -13.21 -9.08
N SER A 133 8.53 -13.84 -8.59
CA SER A 133 7.21 -13.81 -9.22
C SER A 133 6.54 -12.46 -9.03
N ALA A 134 5.57 -12.14 -9.88
CA ALA A 134 4.77 -10.93 -9.71
C ALA A 134 4.03 -10.95 -8.37
N ILE A 135 4.06 -9.82 -7.68
CA ILE A 135 3.40 -9.59 -6.40
C ILE A 135 2.38 -8.49 -6.62
N THR A 136 1.16 -8.67 -6.12
CA THR A 136 0.11 -7.64 -6.17
C THR A 136 -0.18 -7.12 -4.78
N TYR A 137 -0.05 -5.80 -4.62
CA TYR A 137 -0.49 -5.08 -3.43
C TYR A 137 -1.86 -4.46 -3.69
N GLN A 138 -2.78 -4.65 -2.76
CA GLN A 138 -4.16 -4.20 -2.86
C GLN A 138 -4.60 -3.54 -1.55
N LEU A 139 -5.25 -2.39 -1.63
CA LEU A 139 -5.93 -1.80 -0.49
C LEU A 139 -7.35 -2.34 -0.36
N GLN A 140 -7.71 -2.64 0.86
CA GLN A 140 -9.07 -2.98 1.26
C GLN A 140 -9.57 -1.96 2.27
N TRP A 141 -10.85 -1.75 2.27
CA TRP A 141 -11.53 -0.89 3.23
C TRP A 141 -12.67 -1.61 3.95
N SER A 142 -13.03 -1.10 5.10
CA SER A 142 -14.30 -1.39 5.78
C SER A 142 -14.82 -0.13 6.44
N MET A 143 -16.10 -0.15 6.74
CA MET A 143 -16.77 0.90 7.47
C MET A 143 -17.39 0.26 8.72
N GLU A 144 -17.24 0.93 9.84
CA GLU A 144 -17.97 0.63 11.06
C GLU A 144 -18.96 1.78 11.29
N SER A 145 -20.23 1.46 11.33
CA SER A 145 -21.25 2.40 11.81
C SER A 145 -21.19 2.43 13.32
N GLY A 146 -21.06 3.61 13.90
CA GLY A 146 -21.22 3.84 15.33
C GLY A 146 -22.63 3.53 15.81
#